data_9868343bb6f7d541dd7bd8e10a75b4cd
#
_entry.id   9868343bb6f7d541dd7bd8e10a75b4cd
#
_cell.length_a   1.000
_cell.length_b   1.000
_cell.length_c   1.000
_cell.angle_alpha   90.00
_cell.angle_beta   90.00
_cell.angle_gamma   90.00
#
_symmetry.space_group_name_H-M   'P 1'
#
loop_
_entity.id
_entity.type
_entity.pdbx_description
1 polymer ?
#
loop_
_entity_poly.entity_id
_entity_poly.type
_entity_poly.pdbx_seq_one_letter_code
_entity_poly.pdbx_strand_id
1 'polypeptide(L)'
;MKPVSNYPNLRVGIDCKPPRAGQDSGALGLVRTGIGGSTTMVGMTEVRVRFCPSPTGTPHVGMVRTALFNWAYARHTGGKLVFRIEDTDAARDSEESYQAIIDSLTWLGLGWDEGIDVGGPHEPYRQSQRMDIYKEVLDKLIDGGFVYPAYSTAEEVEERHKAAGRDPKLGYDNYDRDLTQEQIDAFEAEGRKPVWRLRMPEQDWTWTDLVRGEMTFKSETQPDYCL
;
A
#
# COMPACT_ATOMS: atom_id res chain seq x y z
N MET A 1 42.63 7.98 0.11
CA MET A 1 41.65 7.76 1.20
C MET A 1 41.97 8.73 2.32
N LYS A 2 41.13 9.75 2.50
CA LYS A 2 41.20 10.66 3.66
C LYS A 2 39.95 10.42 4.49
N PRO A 3 40.03 10.29 5.82
CA PRO A 3 38.88 10.09 6.66
C PRO A 3 38.06 11.40 6.75
N VAL A 4 36.77 11.31 6.45
CA VAL A 4 35.81 12.39 6.69
C VAL A 4 35.36 12.24 8.15
N SER A 5 36.07 12.94 9.03
CA SER A 5 35.66 13.16 10.40
C SER A 5 35.55 14.68 10.57
N ASN A 6 34.33 15.16 10.77
CA ASN A 6 33.98 16.32 11.59
C ASN A 6 32.66 16.92 11.11
N TYR A 7 31.54 16.29 11.55
CA TYR A 7 30.32 17.06 11.72
C TYR A 7 30.07 17.19 13.22
N PRO A 8 29.96 18.42 13.75
CA PRO A 8 29.63 18.62 15.16
C PRO A 8 28.22 18.09 15.41
N ASN A 9 28.06 17.38 16.54
CA ASN A 9 26.80 16.88 17.03
C ASN A 9 25.74 17.96 17.07
N LEU A 10 24.90 18.04 16.06
CA LEU A 10 23.65 18.79 16.10
C LEU A 10 22.66 17.96 16.94
N ARG A 11 22.75 18.10 18.26
CA ARG A 11 21.64 17.70 19.14
C ARG A 11 20.51 18.67 18.85
N VAL A 12 19.65 18.34 17.91
CA VAL A 12 18.30 18.93 17.86
C VAL A 12 17.56 18.35 19.04
N GLY A 13 17.62 19.08 20.17
CA GLY A 13 16.80 18.79 21.33
C GLY A 13 15.35 19.08 21.00
N ILE A 14 14.65 18.14 20.39
CA ILE A 14 13.20 18.13 20.37
C ILE A 14 12.81 17.60 21.74
N ASP A 15 12.61 18.53 22.67
CA ASP A 15 12.06 18.26 24.00
C ASP A 15 10.58 17.92 23.82
N CYS A 16 10.28 16.70 23.40
CA CYS A 16 8.92 16.16 23.37
C CYS A 16 8.49 15.87 24.80
N LYS A 17 8.19 16.93 25.55
CA LYS A 17 7.40 16.75 26.77
C LYS A 17 6.01 16.26 26.36
N PRO A 18 5.52 15.16 26.94
CA PRO A 18 4.13 14.79 26.74
C PRO A 18 3.25 15.96 27.23
N PRO A 19 2.14 16.23 26.53
CA PRO A 19 1.22 17.28 26.96
C PRO A 19 0.77 17.00 28.39
N ARG A 20 0.86 18.01 29.24
CA ARG A 20 0.34 17.92 30.62
C ARG A 20 -1.13 17.56 30.54
N ALA A 21 -1.52 16.52 31.26
CA ALA A 21 -2.92 16.20 31.48
C ALA A 21 -3.62 17.42 32.12
N GLY A 22 -4.56 17.99 31.37
CA GLY A 22 -5.39 19.11 31.87
C GLY A 22 -5.28 20.34 30.97
N GLN A 23 -6.13 20.41 30.00
CA GLN A 23 -6.90 21.50 29.40
C GLN A 23 -6.96 21.37 27.87
N ASP A 24 -8.22 21.23 27.44
CA ASP A 24 -8.67 21.29 26.04
C ASP A 24 -8.29 20.14 25.10
N SER A 25 -8.74 18.92 25.41
CA SER A 25 -9.00 17.89 24.40
C SER A 25 -10.39 18.10 23.80
N GLY A 26 -10.45 18.90 22.75
CA GLY A 26 -11.60 18.99 21.88
C GLY A 26 -11.92 17.65 21.26
N ALA A 27 -13.23 17.29 21.32
CA ALA A 27 -13.87 16.25 20.53
C ALA A 27 -13.68 14.79 20.96
N LEU A 28 -14.03 14.45 22.20
CA LEU A 28 -14.72 13.21 22.46
C LEU A 28 -16.19 13.42 22.08
N GLY A 29 -16.57 13.02 20.89
CA GLY A 29 -17.96 13.03 20.45
C GLY A 29 -18.78 12.01 21.24
N LEU A 30 -19.35 12.41 22.38
CA LEU A 30 -20.38 11.67 23.10
C LEU A 30 -21.69 11.78 22.31
N VAL A 31 -21.98 10.79 21.50
CA VAL A 31 -23.34 10.61 20.96
C VAL A 31 -24.19 10.01 22.08
N ARG A 32 -24.96 10.87 22.72
CA ARG A 32 -25.97 10.46 23.71
C ARG A 32 -27.24 10.07 22.97
N THR A 33 -27.48 8.77 22.79
CA THR A 33 -28.81 8.26 22.44
C THR A 33 -29.61 8.09 23.73
N GLY A 34 -30.81 8.66 23.74
CA GLY A 34 -31.60 8.84 24.94
C GLY A 34 -32.16 7.58 25.55
N ILE A 35 -32.46 7.70 26.84
CA ILE A 35 -33.28 6.86 27.71
C ILE A 35 -32.76 5.42 27.91
N GLY A 36 -31.93 5.24 28.94
CA GLY A 36 -31.83 3.96 29.68
C GLY A 36 -30.87 2.95 29.13
N GLY A 37 -29.86 3.31 28.37
CA GLY A 37 -28.91 2.37 27.77
C GLY A 37 -27.48 2.53 28.30
N SER A 38 -26.87 1.41 28.67
CA SER A 38 -25.43 1.25 28.88
C SER A 38 -24.62 2.00 27.83
N THR A 39 -23.72 2.88 28.24
CA THR A 39 -22.79 3.56 27.33
C THR A 39 -21.81 2.53 26.80
N THR A 40 -22.07 1.97 25.61
CA THR A 40 -21.10 1.14 24.90
C THR A 40 -20.02 2.08 24.39
N MET A 41 -18.83 2.01 24.95
CA MET A 41 -17.64 2.62 24.36
C MET A 41 -17.45 1.95 22.99
N VAL A 42 -17.80 2.65 21.92
CA VAL A 42 -17.36 2.24 20.58
C VAL A 42 -15.85 2.37 20.60
N GLY A 43 -15.16 1.26 20.68
CA GLY A 43 -13.70 1.23 20.73
C GLY A 43 -13.19 1.96 19.48
N MET A 44 -12.49 3.07 19.69
CA MET A 44 -11.72 3.70 18.62
C MET A 44 -10.73 2.64 18.12
N THR A 45 -10.84 2.25 16.86
CA THR A 45 -9.84 1.39 16.26
C THR A 45 -8.50 2.10 16.33
N GLU A 46 -7.50 1.41 16.90
CA GLU A 46 -6.14 1.92 16.99
C GLU A 46 -5.67 2.38 15.59
N VAL A 47 -5.18 3.60 15.49
CA VAL A 47 -4.64 4.12 14.25
C VAL A 47 -3.40 3.31 13.87
N ARG A 48 -3.40 2.75 12.68
CA ARG A 48 -2.27 2.01 12.10
C ARG A 48 -1.92 2.60 10.75
N VAL A 49 -0.73 3.11 10.62
CA VAL A 49 -0.20 3.63 9.36
C VAL A 49 0.91 2.74 8.85
N ARG A 50 1.16 2.78 7.55
CA ARG A 50 2.14 1.90 6.92
C ARG A 50 3.12 2.70 6.07
N PHE A 51 4.39 2.37 6.24
CA PHE A 51 5.46 2.72 5.33
C PHE A 51 5.99 1.44 4.66
N CYS A 52 6.02 1.41 3.33
CA CYS A 52 6.32 0.20 2.56
C CYS A 52 7.16 0.49 1.31
N PRO A 53 8.44 0.82 1.48
CA PRO A 53 9.34 1.09 0.36
C PRO A 53 9.74 -0.18 -0.38
N SER A 54 10.10 -0.04 -1.67
CA SER A 54 10.83 -1.05 -2.42
C SER A 54 12.34 -0.80 -2.32
N PRO A 55 13.18 -1.83 -2.11
CA PRO A 55 14.63 -1.68 -1.93
C PRO A 55 15.33 -1.64 -3.31
N THR A 56 14.95 -0.68 -4.16
CA THR A 56 15.37 -0.57 -5.57
C THR A 56 16.47 0.48 -5.82
N GLY A 57 17.22 0.85 -4.80
CA GLY A 57 18.32 1.80 -4.93
C GLY A 57 18.57 2.60 -3.67
N THR A 58 19.36 3.65 -3.80
CA THR A 58 19.74 4.48 -2.64
C THR A 58 18.54 5.23 -2.08
N PRO A 59 18.34 5.22 -0.74
CA PRO A 59 17.34 6.03 -0.08
C PRO A 59 17.46 7.52 -0.46
N HIS A 60 16.33 8.15 -0.71
CA HIS A 60 16.27 9.57 -1.08
C HIS A 60 15.26 10.33 -0.22
N VAL A 61 15.36 11.65 -0.22
CA VAL A 61 14.53 12.53 0.62
C VAL A 61 13.03 12.33 0.43
N GLY A 62 12.57 11.95 -0.77
CA GLY A 62 11.15 11.65 -1.03
C GLY A 62 10.66 10.44 -0.24
N MET A 63 11.48 9.38 -0.16
CA MET A 63 11.20 8.20 0.65
C MET A 63 11.15 8.56 2.13
N VAL A 64 12.17 9.28 2.62
CA VAL A 64 12.25 9.73 4.02
C VAL A 64 11.05 10.61 4.39
N ARG A 65 10.65 11.53 3.50
CA ARG A 65 9.46 12.36 3.70
C ARG A 65 8.20 11.51 3.93
N THR A 66 8.00 10.48 3.13
CA THR A 66 6.84 9.59 3.28
C THR A 66 6.89 8.84 4.61
N ALA A 67 8.05 8.32 5.01
CA ALA A 67 8.23 7.68 6.31
C ALA A 67 7.95 8.66 7.46
N LEU A 68 8.48 9.88 7.40
CA LEU A 68 8.30 10.92 8.41
C LEU A 68 6.83 11.30 8.62
N PHE A 69 6.05 11.47 7.55
CA PHE A 69 4.63 11.80 7.67
C PHE A 69 3.85 10.67 8.37
N ASN A 70 4.10 9.43 7.99
CA ASN A 70 3.48 8.27 8.65
C ASN A 70 3.90 8.17 10.12
N TRP A 71 5.19 8.33 10.41
CA TRP A 71 5.71 8.32 11.76
C TRP A 71 5.09 9.42 12.63
N ALA A 72 5.08 10.66 12.14
CA ALA A 72 4.53 11.80 12.86
C ALA A 72 3.02 11.62 13.14
N TYR A 73 2.26 11.10 12.18
CA TYR A 73 0.84 10.84 12.37
C TYR A 73 0.60 9.72 13.40
N ALA A 74 1.36 8.62 13.34
CA ALA A 74 1.28 7.55 14.34
C ALA A 74 1.59 8.11 15.75
N ARG A 75 2.66 8.89 15.89
CA ARG A 75 3.05 9.47 17.19
C ARG A 75 2.02 10.49 17.69
N HIS A 76 1.45 11.31 16.81
CA HIS A 76 0.42 12.28 17.16
C HIS A 76 -0.88 11.63 17.66
N THR A 77 -1.27 10.52 17.03
CA THR A 77 -2.53 9.82 17.36
C THR A 77 -2.38 8.74 18.43
N GLY A 78 -1.18 8.47 18.92
CA GLY A 78 -0.90 7.32 19.80
C GLY A 78 -1.08 5.96 19.08
N GLY A 79 -1.05 5.97 17.75
CA GLY A 79 -1.17 4.78 16.91
C GLY A 79 0.16 4.08 16.65
N LYS A 80 0.14 3.14 15.69
CA LYS A 80 1.30 2.32 15.30
C LYS A 80 1.79 2.64 13.90
N LEU A 81 3.11 2.67 13.73
CA LEU A 81 3.77 2.64 12.43
C LEU A 81 4.16 1.21 12.08
N VAL A 82 3.65 0.72 10.97
CA VAL A 82 4.00 -0.58 10.39
C VAL A 82 5.04 -0.37 9.28
N PHE A 83 6.18 -1.05 9.37
CA PHE A 83 7.21 -1.01 8.34
C PHE A 83 7.27 -2.33 7.59
N ARG A 84 7.01 -2.28 6.27
CA ARG A 84 7.12 -3.42 5.36
C ARG A 84 8.15 -3.12 4.29
N ILE A 85 8.66 -4.18 3.68
CA ILE A 85 9.49 -4.11 2.46
C ILE A 85 8.71 -4.72 1.30
N GLU A 86 8.63 -4.01 0.19
CA GLU A 86 8.00 -4.47 -1.06
C GLU A 86 9.08 -4.81 -2.09
N ASP A 87 9.65 -6.00 -1.95
CA ASP A 87 10.78 -6.55 -2.70
C ASP A 87 10.33 -7.51 -3.79
N THR A 88 9.45 -7.06 -4.68
CA THR A 88 8.94 -7.88 -5.80
C THR A 88 9.62 -7.60 -7.12
N ASP A 89 10.46 -6.58 -7.20
CA ASP A 89 11.23 -6.24 -8.40
C ASP A 89 12.62 -6.89 -8.35
N ALA A 90 12.66 -8.20 -8.58
CA ALA A 90 13.90 -9.00 -8.49
C ALA A 90 15.06 -8.48 -9.37
N ALA A 91 14.78 -7.64 -10.38
CA ALA A 91 15.80 -7.06 -11.24
C ALA A 91 16.49 -5.83 -10.61
N ARG A 92 15.82 -5.11 -9.72
CA ARG A 92 16.30 -3.86 -9.12
C ARG A 92 16.46 -3.93 -7.59
N ASP A 93 15.82 -4.89 -6.94
CA ASP A 93 15.91 -5.07 -5.50
C ASP A 93 17.30 -5.60 -5.10
N SER A 94 17.84 -5.06 -4.01
CA SER A 94 19.11 -5.52 -3.46
C SER A 94 19.11 -5.47 -1.93
N GLU A 95 19.87 -6.37 -1.33
CA GLU A 95 20.04 -6.41 0.13
C GLU A 95 20.79 -5.17 0.65
N GLU A 96 21.67 -4.59 -0.17
CA GLU A 96 22.37 -3.35 0.16
C GLU A 96 21.36 -2.18 0.24
N SER A 97 20.43 -2.07 -0.72
CA SER A 97 19.38 -1.06 -0.69
C SER A 97 18.43 -1.26 0.50
N TYR A 98 18.09 -2.51 0.80
CA TYR A 98 17.30 -2.87 1.97
C TYR A 98 17.96 -2.39 3.26
N GLN A 99 19.22 -2.71 3.49
CA GLN A 99 19.96 -2.29 4.68
C GLN A 99 20.09 -0.77 4.74
N ALA A 100 20.35 -0.11 3.61
CA ALA A 100 20.44 1.35 3.55
C ALA A 100 19.15 2.06 3.96
N ILE A 101 17.98 1.48 3.67
CA ILE A 101 16.70 2.01 4.14
C ILE A 101 16.60 1.93 5.66
N ILE A 102 16.90 0.76 6.25
CA ILE A 102 16.88 0.56 7.70
C ILE A 102 17.83 1.52 8.41
N ASP A 103 19.09 1.60 7.93
CA ASP A 103 20.10 2.49 8.49
C ASP A 103 19.69 3.95 8.44
N SER A 104 19.09 4.39 7.33
CA SER A 104 18.60 5.76 7.15
C SER A 104 17.48 6.12 8.12
N LEU A 105 16.48 5.23 8.28
CA LEU A 105 15.39 5.44 9.22
C LEU A 105 15.86 5.44 10.67
N THR A 106 16.77 4.52 11.00
CA THR A 106 17.38 4.41 12.34
C THR A 106 18.19 5.67 12.66
N TRP A 107 19.03 6.13 11.72
CA TRP A 107 19.82 7.36 11.89
C TRP A 107 18.95 8.59 12.12
N LEU A 108 17.78 8.67 11.44
CA LEU A 108 16.81 9.75 11.59
C LEU A 108 15.95 9.62 12.85
N GLY A 109 16.04 8.52 13.60
CA GLY A 109 15.20 8.26 14.77
C GLY A 109 13.74 7.95 14.42
N LEU A 110 13.45 7.51 13.20
CA LEU A 110 12.12 7.14 12.73
C LEU A 110 11.83 5.66 13.04
N GLY A 111 11.79 5.29 14.32
CA GLY A 111 11.48 3.93 14.75
C GLY A 111 10.03 3.53 14.45
N TRP A 112 9.82 2.24 14.20
CA TRP A 112 8.51 1.63 13.91
C TRP A 112 8.10 0.65 15.00
N ASP A 113 6.80 0.38 15.09
CA ASP A 113 6.19 -0.39 16.19
C ASP A 113 5.89 -1.83 15.79
N GLU A 114 5.81 -2.09 14.48
CA GLU A 114 5.52 -3.39 13.90
C GLU A 114 6.23 -3.50 12.53
N GLY A 115 6.68 -4.68 12.16
CA GLY A 115 7.26 -4.87 10.84
C GLY A 115 8.64 -5.52 10.87
N ILE A 116 9.48 -5.14 9.91
CA ILE A 116 10.85 -5.64 9.77
C ILE A 116 11.61 -5.48 11.09
N ASP A 117 12.33 -6.51 11.50
CA ASP A 117 13.18 -6.64 12.69
C ASP A 117 12.48 -6.55 14.06
N VAL A 118 11.25 -6.02 14.12
CA VAL A 118 10.47 -5.95 15.36
C VAL A 118 9.34 -6.98 15.42
N GLY A 119 8.98 -7.56 14.28
CA GLY A 119 7.91 -8.55 14.20
C GLY A 119 6.51 -7.97 14.34
N GLY A 120 5.52 -8.82 14.61
CA GLY A 120 4.13 -8.44 14.85
C GLY A 120 3.12 -9.48 14.39
N PRO A 121 1.80 -9.20 14.53
CA PRO A 121 0.75 -10.19 14.31
C PRO A 121 0.49 -10.53 12.85
N HIS A 122 1.11 -9.84 11.89
CA HIS A 122 0.84 -9.98 10.45
C HIS A 122 2.09 -10.37 9.65
N GLU A 123 3.02 -11.06 10.27
CA GLU A 123 4.22 -11.59 9.60
C GLU A 123 3.89 -12.50 8.42
N PRO A 124 4.85 -12.63 7.47
CA PRO A 124 6.09 -11.87 7.30
C PRO A 124 5.86 -10.46 6.75
N TYR A 125 6.80 -9.53 7.03
CA TYR A 125 6.71 -8.13 6.58
C TYR A 125 7.57 -7.82 5.35
N ARG A 126 8.19 -8.82 4.76
CA ARG A 126 8.86 -8.78 3.47
C ARG A 126 7.93 -9.40 2.43
N GLN A 127 7.62 -8.65 1.35
CA GLN A 127 6.56 -9.05 0.42
C GLN A 127 6.88 -10.38 -0.30
N SER A 128 8.13 -10.60 -0.70
CA SER A 128 8.59 -11.84 -1.33
C SER A 128 8.35 -13.10 -0.48
N GLN A 129 8.23 -12.96 0.83
CA GLN A 129 7.98 -14.06 1.76
C GLN A 129 6.49 -14.37 1.98
N ARG A 130 5.59 -13.68 1.26
CA ARG A 130 4.13 -13.78 1.45
C ARG A 130 3.41 -14.55 0.33
N MET A 131 4.14 -15.21 -0.55
CA MET A 131 3.55 -15.83 -1.73
C MET A 131 2.47 -16.87 -1.40
N ASP A 132 2.64 -17.65 -0.33
CA ASP A 132 1.62 -18.62 0.10
C ASP A 132 0.31 -17.94 0.54
N ILE A 133 0.43 -16.82 1.26
CA ILE A 133 -0.72 -16.00 1.68
C ILE A 133 -1.43 -15.42 0.44
N TYR A 134 -0.67 -14.91 -0.52
CA TYR A 134 -1.24 -14.35 -1.76
C TYR A 134 -1.94 -15.43 -2.58
N LYS A 135 -1.38 -16.62 -2.66
CA LYS A 135 -2.01 -17.75 -3.34
C LYS A 135 -3.33 -18.14 -2.68
N GLU A 136 -3.35 -18.25 -1.35
CA GLU A 136 -4.60 -18.55 -0.60
C GLU A 136 -5.68 -17.50 -0.84
N VAL A 137 -5.29 -16.22 -0.87
CA VAL A 137 -6.24 -15.12 -1.16
C VAL A 137 -6.70 -15.18 -2.61
N LEU A 138 -5.80 -15.44 -3.55
CA LEU A 138 -6.15 -15.57 -4.97
C LEU A 138 -7.15 -16.72 -5.18
N ASP A 139 -6.93 -17.88 -4.57
CA ASP A 139 -7.85 -19.02 -4.67
C ASP A 139 -9.26 -18.62 -4.18
N LYS A 140 -9.36 -17.88 -3.07
CA LYS A 140 -10.64 -17.35 -2.57
C LYS A 140 -11.30 -16.36 -3.53
N LEU A 141 -10.50 -15.54 -4.22
CA LEU A 141 -11.01 -14.57 -5.21
C LEU A 141 -11.51 -15.30 -6.46
N ILE A 142 -10.83 -16.37 -6.89
CA ILE A 142 -11.26 -17.22 -8.01
C ILE A 142 -12.59 -17.89 -7.65
N ASP A 143 -12.68 -18.56 -6.50
CA ASP A 143 -13.89 -19.24 -6.02
C ASP A 143 -15.07 -18.27 -5.89
N GLY A 144 -14.80 -17.03 -5.51
CA GLY A 144 -15.81 -15.98 -5.39
C GLY A 144 -16.21 -15.31 -6.72
N GLY A 145 -15.54 -15.62 -7.83
CA GLY A 145 -15.79 -14.99 -9.14
C GLY A 145 -15.34 -13.52 -9.22
N PHE A 146 -14.48 -13.09 -8.31
CA PHE A 146 -13.98 -11.72 -8.26
C PHE A 146 -12.81 -11.45 -9.21
N VAL A 147 -12.24 -12.48 -9.78
CA VAL A 147 -11.12 -12.42 -10.73
C VAL A 147 -11.42 -13.24 -11.97
N TYR A 148 -10.66 -12.99 -13.02
CA TYR A 148 -10.73 -13.75 -14.27
C TYR A 148 -9.34 -13.88 -14.90
N PRO A 149 -9.09 -14.95 -15.71
CA PRO A 149 -7.85 -15.10 -16.43
C PRO A 149 -7.79 -14.15 -17.62
N ALA A 150 -6.68 -13.44 -17.78
CA ALA A 150 -6.43 -12.53 -18.91
C ALA A 150 -5.18 -12.96 -19.67
N TYR A 151 -5.28 -13.00 -20.99
CA TYR A 151 -4.25 -13.52 -21.90
C TYR A 151 -3.66 -12.47 -22.83
N SER A 152 -4.27 -11.28 -22.91
CA SER A 152 -3.81 -10.18 -23.78
C SER A 152 -2.42 -9.70 -23.40
N THR A 153 -1.55 -9.55 -24.42
CA THR A 153 -0.24 -8.91 -24.23
C THR A 153 -0.36 -7.38 -24.23
N ALA A 154 0.69 -6.70 -23.78
CA ALA A 154 0.73 -5.24 -23.79
C ALA A 154 0.61 -4.68 -25.21
N GLU A 155 1.25 -5.35 -26.18
CA GLU A 155 1.22 -4.97 -27.60
C GLU A 155 -0.19 -5.11 -28.18
N GLU A 156 -0.90 -6.19 -27.88
CA GLU A 156 -2.29 -6.39 -28.32
C GLU A 156 -3.24 -5.32 -27.75
N VAL A 157 -3.03 -4.94 -26.49
CA VAL A 157 -3.80 -3.85 -25.86
C VAL A 157 -3.53 -2.51 -26.56
N GLU A 158 -2.25 -2.20 -26.83
CA GLU A 158 -1.90 -0.97 -27.56
C GLU A 158 -2.49 -0.94 -28.96
N GLU A 159 -2.46 -2.06 -29.70
CA GLU A 159 -3.03 -2.16 -31.02
C GLU A 159 -4.54 -1.94 -31.03
N ARG A 160 -5.26 -2.51 -30.06
CA ARG A 160 -6.70 -2.28 -29.91
C ARG A 160 -7.02 -0.81 -29.59
N HIS A 161 -6.21 -0.17 -28.76
CA HIS A 161 -6.37 1.26 -28.50
C HIS A 161 -6.13 2.10 -29.77
N LYS A 162 -5.05 1.82 -30.51
CA LYS A 162 -4.75 2.50 -31.77
C LYS A 162 -5.87 2.32 -32.80
N ALA A 163 -6.37 1.08 -32.96
CA ALA A 163 -7.46 0.79 -33.87
C ALA A 163 -8.77 1.51 -33.52
N ALA A 164 -8.98 1.74 -32.22
CA ALA A 164 -10.13 2.49 -31.71
C ALA A 164 -9.92 4.01 -31.66
N GLY A 165 -8.79 4.53 -32.14
CA GLY A 165 -8.45 5.96 -32.10
C GLY A 165 -8.21 6.50 -30.68
N ARG A 166 -7.88 5.63 -29.71
CA ARG A 166 -7.58 5.98 -28.33
C ARG A 166 -6.07 6.09 -28.11
N ASP A 167 -5.66 6.74 -27.00
CA ASP A 167 -4.25 6.78 -26.61
C ASP A 167 -3.75 5.33 -26.31
N PRO A 168 -2.69 4.87 -26.98
CA PRO A 168 -2.10 3.54 -26.74
C PRO A 168 -1.66 3.30 -25.29
N LYS A 169 -1.41 4.38 -24.54
CA LYS A 169 -0.93 4.32 -23.16
C LYS A 169 -2.03 4.28 -22.10
N LEU A 170 -3.28 4.13 -22.48
CA LEU A 170 -4.42 4.09 -21.54
C LEU A 170 -4.39 2.88 -20.59
N GLY A 171 -3.49 1.92 -20.80
CA GLY A 171 -3.43 0.71 -19.99
C GLY A 171 -4.44 -0.34 -20.47
N TYR A 172 -4.73 -1.31 -19.62
CA TYR A 172 -5.56 -2.46 -19.98
C TYR A 172 -7.01 -2.04 -20.30
N ASP A 173 -7.56 -2.61 -21.36
CA ASP A 173 -8.86 -2.25 -21.98
C ASP A 173 -10.02 -3.17 -21.56
N ASN A 174 -9.83 -4.03 -20.57
CA ASN A 174 -10.78 -5.01 -20.05
C ASN A 174 -11.28 -6.03 -21.09
N TYR A 175 -10.56 -6.22 -22.20
CA TYR A 175 -10.94 -7.11 -23.30
C TYR A 175 -11.19 -8.56 -22.87
N ASP A 176 -10.30 -9.08 -21.99
CA ASP A 176 -10.37 -10.49 -21.58
C ASP A 176 -11.42 -10.74 -20.50
N ARG A 177 -12.16 -9.70 -20.06
CA ARG A 177 -13.10 -9.80 -18.94
C ARG A 177 -14.21 -10.83 -19.17
N ASP A 178 -14.64 -10.97 -20.42
CA ASP A 178 -15.78 -11.79 -20.78
C ASP A 178 -15.43 -12.79 -21.92
N LEU A 179 -14.21 -13.35 -21.86
CA LEU A 179 -13.80 -14.41 -22.78
C LEU A 179 -14.71 -15.64 -22.65
N THR A 180 -15.07 -16.21 -23.81
CA THR A 180 -15.74 -17.51 -23.82
C THR A 180 -14.74 -18.62 -23.53
N GLN A 181 -15.23 -19.81 -23.10
CA GLN A 181 -14.38 -20.94 -22.86
C GLN A 181 -13.59 -21.35 -24.11
N GLU A 182 -14.21 -21.25 -25.31
CA GLU A 182 -13.53 -21.54 -26.57
C GLU A 182 -12.33 -20.60 -26.83
N GLN A 183 -12.44 -19.31 -26.47
CA GLN A 183 -11.34 -18.35 -26.58
C GLN A 183 -10.24 -18.65 -25.57
N ILE A 184 -10.60 -19.02 -24.36
CA ILE A 184 -9.65 -19.43 -23.31
C ILE A 184 -8.87 -20.65 -23.80
N ASP A 185 -9.57 -21.68 -24.25
CA ASP A 185 -8.96 -22.92 -24.73
C ASP A 185 -8.02 -22.67 -25.92
N ALA A 186 -8.36 -21.73 -26.82
CA ALA A 186 -7.51 -21.32 -27.91
C ALA A 186 -6.21 -20.67 -27.45
N PHE A 187 -6.28 -19.74 -26.50
CA PHE A 187 -5.08 -19.09 -25.93
C PHE A 187 -4.18 -20.10 -25.19
N GLU A 188 -4.78 -21.04 -24.46
CA GLU A 188 -4.03 -22.09 -23.78
C GLU A 188 -3.37 -23.05 -24.78
N ALA A 189 -4.05 -23.37 -25.90
CA ALA A 189 -3.47 -24.18 -26.98
C ALA A 189 -2.29 -23.47 -27.65
N GLU A 190 -2.27 -22.14 -27.70
CA GLU A 190 -1.11 -21.33 -28.13
C GLU A 190 0.03 -21.33 -27.10
N GLY A 191 -0.17 -21.92 -25.92
CA GLY A 191 0.82 -21.95 -24.82
C GLY A 191 0.87 -20.64 -24.01
N ARG A 192 -0.13 -19.76 -24.14
CA ARG A 192 -0.22 -18.55 -23.33
C ARG A 192 -0.53 -18.91 -21.88
N LYS A 193 0.10 -18.20 -20.96
CA LYS A 193 -0.20 -18.30 -19.53
C LYS A 193 -1.04 -17.10 -19.12
N PRO A 194 -2.15 -17.30 -18.39
CA PRO A 194 -2.97 -16.19 -17.93
C PRO A 194 -2.27 -15.40 -16.82
N VAL A 195 -2.59 -14.12 -16.75
CA VAL A 195 -2.48 -13.32 -15.54
C VAL A 195 -3.88 -13.12 -14.95
N TRP A 196 -3.97 -13.15 -13.63
CA TRP A 196 -5.25 -12.93 -12.97
C TRP A 196 -5.54 -11.44 -12.84
N ARG A 197 -6.77 -11.04 -13.21
CA ARG A 197 -7.21 -9.66 -13.07
C ARG A 197 -8.41 -9.57 -12.16
N LEU A 198 -8.39 -8.57 -11.28
CA LEU A 198 -9.52 -8.24 -10.40
C LEU A 198 -10.64 -7.63 -11.24
N ARG A 199 -11.85 -8.20 -11.14
CA ARG A 199 -13.06 -7.66 -11.78
C ARG A 199 -13.52 -6.43 -11.01
N MET A 200 -13.09 -5.25 -11.41
CA MET A 200 -13.44 -4.00 -10.74
C MET A 200 -14.95 -3.74 -10.83
N PRO A 201 -15.62 -3.41 -9.72
CA PRO A 201 -17.01 -3.05 -9.73
C PRO A 201 -17.28 -1.77 -10.55
N GLU A 202 -18.42 -1.74 -11.28
CA GLU A 202 -18.85 -0.58 -12.08
C GLU A 202 -19.56 0.45 -11.18
N GLN A 203 -18.81 0.97 -10.21
CA GLN A 203 -19.31 2.01 -9.29
C GLN A 203 -18.21 3.01 -8.98
N ASP A 204 -18.63 4.25 -8.75
CA ASP A 204 -17.71 5.30 -8.27
C ASP A 204 -17.32 5.02 -6.81
N TRP A 205 -16.08 5.30 -6.49
CA TRP A 205 -15.55 5.16 -5.13
C TRP A 205 -15.29 6.53 -4.53
N THR A 206 -15.90 6.79 -3.38
CA THR A 206 -15.70 8.05 -2.65
C THR A 206 -15.20 7.76 -1.23
N TRP A 207 -14.19 8.51 -0.81
CA TRP A 207 -13.69 8.48 0.57
C TRP A 207 -13.19 9.84 0.99
N THR A 208 -12.98 10.02 2.30
CA THR A 208 -12.39 11.24 2.83
C THR A 208 -10.90 11.05 3.02
N ASP A 209 -10.10 11.75 2.22
CA ASP A 209 -8.66 11.84 2.40
C ASP A 209 -8.33 12.83 3.52
N LEU A 210 -7.36 12.50 4.38
CA LEU A 210 -7.00 13.33 5.54
C LEU A 210 -6.42 14.70 5.17
N VAL A 211 -5.89 14.84 3.95
CA VAL A 211 -5.23 16.06 3.47
C VAL A 211 -6.10 16.80 2.45
N ARG A 212 -6.73 16.04 1.53
CA ARG A 212 -7.47 16.58 0.38
C ARG A 212 -8.96 16.68 0.60
N GLY A 213 -9.50 16.11 1.69
CA GLY A 213 -10.94 16.04 1.93
C GLY A 213 -11.61 14.95 1.08
N GLU A 214 -12.85 15.20 0.62
CA GLU A 214 -13.59 14.22 -0.17
C GLU A 214 -12.93 14.00 -1.54
N MET A 215 -12.66 12.73 -1.86
CA MET A 215 -12.05 12.27 -3.11
C MET A 215 -12.97 11.25 -3.77
N THR A 216 -13.29 11.46 -5.04
CA THR A 216 -14.09 10.51 -5.84
C THR A 216 -13.29 10.00 -7.03
N PHE A 217 -13.24 8.67 -7.18
CA PHE A 217 -12.68 8.00 -8.35
C PHE A 217 -13.81 7.41 -9.18
N LYS A 218 -13.88 7.83 -10.43
CA LYS A 218 -14.87 7.35 -11.38
C LYS A 218 -14.53 5.91 -11.81
N SER A 219 -15.54 5.04 -11.87
CA SER A 219 -15.36 3.65 -12.28
C SER A 219 -14.71 3.51 -13.66
N GLU A 220 -15.10 4.38 -14.60
CA GLU A 220 -14.58 4.42 -15.97
C GLU A 220 -13.08 4.70 -16.08
N THR A 221 -12.47 5.25 -15.01
CA THR A 221 -11.03 5.54 -14.94
C THR A 221 -10.22 4.43 -14.29
N GLN A 222 -10.89 3.37 -13.84
CA GLN A 222 -10.27 2.27 -13.09
C GLN A 222 -10.29 0.99 -13.94
N PRO A 223 -9.18 0.61 -14.57
CA PRO A 223 -9.09 -0.66 -15.28
C PRO A 223 -9.09 -1.83 -14.30
N ASP A 224 -9.38 -3.03 -14.80
CA ASP A 224 -9.22 -4.24 -14.02
C ASP A 224 -7.74 -4.49 -13.70
N TYR A 225 -7.38 -4.46 -12.40
CA TYR A 225 -6.00 -4.57 -11.95
C TYR A 225 -5.47 -6.01 -12.07
N CYS A 226 -4.20 -6.12 -12.46
CA CYS A 226 -3.45 -7.37 -12.42
C CYS A 226 -3.07 -7.69 -10.95
N LEU A 227 -3.22 -8.98 -10.57
CA LEU A 227 -2.88 -9.51 -9.24
C LEU A 227 -1.56 -10.27 -9.27
#